data_c13f0ff097f0944d183c6f2d32dc461d
#
_entry.id   c13f0ff097f0944d183c6f2d32dc461d
#
_cell.length_a   1.000
_cell.length_b   1.000
_cell.length_c   1.000
_cell.angle_alpha   90.00
_cell.angle_beta   90.00
_cell.angle_gamma   90.00
#
_symmetry.space_group_name_H-M   'P 1'
#
loop_
_entity.id
_entity.type
_entity.pdbx_description
1 polymer ?
#
loop_
_entity_poly.entity_id
_entity_poly.type
_entity_poly.pdbx_seq_one_letter_code
_entity_poly.pdbx_strand_id
1 'polypeptide(L)'
;MGFAEHCTYLLHPEATQKPCMTKETLPEYVRSVMDSKEAYKDQIQVHLGIEAEYFPNTFPQLRSLLRDNGIEYLLLGQHFLDSPLCQRTRDAIWDPAILERYCDHVIEGMQTGAFSYVCHPDCILFLGDRKLLKQQLRRICKEAKGCELPLEINLLGIHKQKHYPCKEYFELLAEEGNKVIFGADAHQPERFLNFDAEKKALELVEQYGLQLVETVALRRF
;
A
#
# COMPACT_ATOMS: atom_id res chain seq x y z
N MET A 1 -3.03 -3.82 15.80
CA MET A 1 -2.84 -2.53 15.06
C MET A 1 -1.47 -2.53 14.44
N GLY A 2 -1.33 -2.08 13.17
CA GLY A 2 -0.04 -1.96 12.50
C GLY A 2 0.28 -0.50 12.19
N PHE A 3 1.52 -0.09 12.44
CA PHE A 3 2.10 1.14 11.92
C PHE A 3 2.93 0.80 10.69
N ALA A 4 2.81 1.60 9.62
CA ALA A 4 3.54 1.38 8.38
C ALA A 4 3.88 2.73 7.74
N GLU A 5 5.00 3.31 8.14
CA GLU A 5 5.51 4.58 7.61
C GLU A 5 6.13 4.37 6.22
N HIS A 6 6.13 5.42 5.40
CA HIS A 6 6.78 5.39 4.09
C HIS A 6 8.31 5.35 4.20
N CYS A 7 8.94 4.52 3.36
CA CYS A 7 10.39 4.38 3.33
C CYS A 7 11.04 4.76 1.99
N THR A 8 10.29 5.43 1.13
CA THR A 8 10.64 5.75 -0.26
C THR A 8 12.06 6.30 -0.43
N TYR A 9 12.53 7.11 0.52
CA TYR A 9 13.81 7.82 0.39
C TYR A 9 14.97 7.20 1.16
N LEU A 10 14.77 6.06 1.85
CA LEU A 10 15.84 5.43 2.65
C LEU A 10 17.10 5.10 1.84
N LEU A 11 16.95 4.72 0.57
CA LEU A 11 18.07 4.42 -0.33
C LEU A 11 18.33 5.53 -1.35
N HIS A 12 17.59 6.64 -1.28
CA HIS A 12 17.62 7.74 -2.25
C HIS A 12 17.67 9.10 -1.54
N PRO A 13 18.70 9.38 -0.73
CA PRO A 13 18.77 10.63 0.05
C PRO A 13 18.80 11.88 -0.84
N GLU A 14 19.27 11.75 -2.08
CA GLU A 14 19.30 12.82 -3.09
C GLU A 14 17.90 13.26 -3.57
N ALA A 15 16.89 12.39 -3.43
CA ALA A 15 15.52 12.68 -3.85
C ALA A 15 14.70 13.42 -2.78
N THR A 16 15.25 13.58 -1.58
CA THR A 16 14.53 14.10 -0.42
C THR A 16 14.16 15.57 -0.58
N GLN A 17 12.88 15.88 -0.73
CA GLN A 17 12.36 17.25 -0.85
C GLN A 17 11.52 17.72 0.35
N LYS A 18 11.25 16.83 1.33
CA LYS A 18 10.34 17.08 2.48
C LYS A 18 10.83 16.29 3.69
N PRO A 19 10.34 16.60 4.89
CA PRO A 19 10.52 15.69 6.01
C PRO A 19 9.92 14.33 5.66
N CYS A 20 10.79 13.34 5.52
CA CYS A 20 10.48 11.95 5.21
C CYS A 20 11.47 11.08 5.96
N MET A 21 11.17 9.80 6.09
CA MET A 21 12.06 8.86 6.74
C MET A 21 13.38 8.74 5.97
N THR A 22 14.50 8.90 6.69
CA THR A 22 15.86 8.68 6.20
C THR A 22 16.51 7.57 7.02
N LYS A 23 17.71 7.14 6.62
CA LYS A 23 18.47 6.13 7.41
C LYS A 23 18.77 6.62 8.84
N GLU A 24 18.96 7.92 9.01
CA GLU A 24 19.24 8.56 10.31
C GLU A 24 17.98 8.61 11.19
N THR A 25 16.78 8.78 10.61
CA THR A 25 15.53 8.87 11.36
C THR A 25 14.78 7.52 11.49
N LEU A 26 15.13 6.50 10.71
CA LEU A 26 14.57 5.15 10.84
C LEU A 26 14.65 4.60 12.28
N PRO A 27 15.79 4.72 13.02
CA PRO A 27 15.86 4.25 14.42
C PRO A 27 14.90 4.97 15.36
N GLU A 28 14.56 6.24 15.10
CA GLU A 28 13.59 6.99 15.89
C GLU A 28 12.16 6.46 15.67
N TYR A 29 11.78 6.20 14.42
CA TYR A 29 10.52 5.55 14.08
C TYR A 29 10.37 4.20 14.76
N VAL A 30 11.39 3.33 14.63
CA VAL A 30 11.40 1.99 15.26
C VAL A 30 11.20 2.12 16.77
N ARG A 31 11.95 3.00 17.44
CA ARG A 31 11.84 3.21 18.89
C ARG A 31 10.45 3.67 19.28
N SER A 32 9.89 4.66 18.58
CA SER A 32 8.55 5.20 18.87
C SER A 32 7.46 4.13 18.80
N VAL A 33 7.50 3.25 17.80
CA VAL A 33 6.53 2.15 17.68
C VAL A 33 6.78 1.09 18.76
N MET A 34 8.03 0.75 19.07
CA MET A 34 8.37 -0.23 20.10
C MET A 34 8.00 0.27 21.51
N ASP A 35 8.17 1.55 21.80
CA ASP A 35 7.74 2.18 23.06
C ASP A 35 6.20 2.10 23.18
N SER A 36 5.48 2.36 22.08
CA SER A 36 4.01 2.21 22.03
C SER A 36 3.60 0.74 22.22
N LYS A 37 4.31 -0.19 21.60
CA LYS A 37 4.07 -1.64 21.74
C LYS A 37 4.19 -2.09 23.20
N GLU A 38 5.21 -1.63 23.92
CA GLU A 38 5.41 -1.95 25.34
C GLU A 38 4.38 -1.24 26.23
N ALA A 39 4.11 0.05 25.98
CA ALA A 39 3.16 0.84 26.79
C ALA A 39 1.72 0.28 26.75
N TYR A 40 1.30 -0.30 25.63
CA TYR A 40 -0.07 -0.77 25.41
C TYR A 40 -0.19 -2.30 25.26
N LYS A 41 0.85 -3.08 25.62
CA LYS A 41 0.92 -4.53 25.41
C LYS A 41 -0.25 -5.33 25.99
N ASP A 42 -0.83 -4.86 27.10
CA ASP A 42 -1.97 -5.50 27.77
C ASP A 42 -3.34 -5.09 27.20
N GLN A 43 -3.37 -4.13 26.26
CA GLN A 43 -4.59 -3.54 25.70
C GLN A 43 -4.74 -3.84 24.22
N ILE A 44 -3.63 -3.76 23.45
CA ILE A 44 -3.65 -3.92 22.00
C ILE A 44 -2.34 -4.50 21.50
N GLN A 45 -2.42 -5.39 20.52
CA GLN A 45 -1.24 -5.88 19.81
C GLN A 45 -0.78 -4.85 18.78
N VAL A 46 0.45 -4.34 18.94
CA VAL A 46 1.07 -3.38 18.03
C VAL A 46 2.12 -4.08 17.17
N HIS A 47 2.14 -3.78 15.88
CA HIS A 47 3.09 -4.30 14.91
C HIS A 47 3.86 -3.16 14.23
N LEU A 48 5.18 -3.35 14.08
CA LEU A 48 6.10 -2.43 13.43
C LEU A 48 6.26 -2.80 11.95
N GLY A 49 5.70 -2.01 11.06
CA GLY A 49 5.73 -2.22 9.63
C GLY A 49 6.29 -1.06 8.83
N ILE A 50 6.36 -1.27 7.54
CA ILE A 50 6.75 -0.27 6.54
C ILE A 50 5.85 -0.39 5.33
N GLU A 51 5.36 0.73 4.81
CA GLU A 51 4.82 0.82 3.45
C GLU A 51 5.98 1.11 2.49
N ALA A 52 6.28 0.14 1.63
CA ALA A 52 7.43 0.19 0.73
C ALA A 52 7.00 0.06 -0.73
N GLU A 53 7.67 0.82 -1.58
CA GLU A 53 7.64 0.62 -3.02
C GLU A 53 8.53 -0.56 -3.42
N TYR A 54 8.14 -1.21 -4.51
CA TYR A 54 9.00 -2.17 -5.18
C TYR A 54 9.77 -1.50 -6.32
N PHE A 55 11.07 -1.35 -6.12
CA PHE A 55 12.01 -0.96 -7.19
C PHE A 55 12.99 -2.10 -7.42
N PRO A 56 12.94 -2.81 -8.56
CA PRO A 56 13.70 -4.05 -8.77
C PRO A 56 15.18 -3.95 -8.39
N ASN A 57 15.82 -2.83 -8.73
CA ASN A 57 17.26 -2.63 -8.55
C ASN A 57 17.67 -2.39 -7.08
N THR A 58 16.78 -1.87 -6.24
CA THR A 58 17.11 -1.47 -4.87
C THR A 58 16.35 -2.26 -3.80
N PHE A 59 15.29 -2.97 -4.18
CA PHE A 59 14.47 -3.72 -3.23
C PHE A 59 15.24 -4.75 -2.40
N PRO A 60 16.20 -5.53 -2.95
CA PRO A 60 16.98 -6.46 -2.14
C PRO A 60 17.78 -5.78 -1.03
N GLN A 61 18.36 -4.61 -1.33
CA GLN A 61 19.08 -3.79 -0.34
C GLN A 61 18.14 -3.18 0.69
N LEU A 62 16.99 -2.65 0.26
CA LEU A 62 15.95 -2.12 1.15
C LEU A 62 15.46 -3.19 2.12
N ARG A 63 15.14 -4.36 1.60
CA ARG A 63 14.69 -5.52 2.37
C ARG A 63 15.69 -5.92 3.47
N SER A 64 16.99 -5.96 3.16
CA SER A 64 18.03 -6.24 4.15
C SER A 64 18.08 -5.16 5.22
N LEU A 65 18.12 -3.88 4.81
CA LEU A 65 18.13 -2.74 5.72
C LEU A 65 16.96 -2.77 6.71
N LEU A 66 15.76 -3.00 6.22
CA LEU A 66 14.56 -3.01 7.06
C LEU A 66 14.55 -4.18 8.04
N ARG A 67 14.97 -5.37 7.60
CA ARG A 67 15.10 -6.55 8.46
C ARG A 67 16.14 -6.33 9.56
N ASP A 68 17.29 -5.73 9.22
CA ASP A 68 18.37 -5.47 10.17
C ASP A 68 17.94 -4.43 11.23
N ASN A 69 16.92 -3.61 10.95
CA ASN A 69 16.30 -2.66 11.87
C ASN A 69 15.05 -3.20 12.59
N GLY A 70 14.74 -4.49 12.47
CA GLY A 70 13.67 -5.14 13.23
C GLY A 70 12.25 -4.89 12.73
N ILE A 71 12.10 -4.43 11.47
CA ILE A 71 10.78 -4.29 10.86
C ILE A 71 10.10 -5.66 10.75
N GLU A 72 8.86 -5.76 11.21
CA GLU A 72 8.14 -7.03 11.33
C GLU A 72 7.42 -7.43 10.04
N TYR A 73 6.94 -6.44 9.25
CA TYR A 73 6.18 -6.69 8.02
C TYR A 73 6.28 -5.54 7.02
N LEU A 74 6.00 -5.85 5.76
CA LEU A 74 5.93 -4.87 4.67
C LEU A 74 4.54 -4.82 4.07
N LEU A 75 4.13 -3.62 3.65
CA LEU A 75 2.99 -3.35 2.79
C LEU A 75 3.48 -2.83 1.45
N LEU A 76 2.87 -3.26 0.35
CA LEU A 76 3.25 -2.82 -1.00
C LEU A 76 2.43 -1.59 -1.40
N GLY A 77 3.05 -0.43 -1.39
CA GLY A 77 2.43 0.83 -1.85
C GLY A 77 3.28 1.50 -2.93
N GLN A 78 2.85 1.49 -4.19
CA GLN A 78 3.63 1.99 -5.32
C GLN A 78 3.29 3.44 -5.65
N HIS A 79 4.10 4.40 -5.19
CA HIS A 79 3.88 5.85 -5.39
C HIS A 79 4.72 6.46 -6.50
N PHE A 80 5.78 5.78 -6.93
CA PHE A 80 6.68 6.19 -8.00
C PHE A 80 6.88 5.01 -8.96
N LEU A 81 7.32 5.30 -10.18
CA LEU A 81 7.57 4.23 -11.15
C LEU A 81 8.84 3.44 -10.80
N ASP A 82 10.00 3.98 -11.08
CA ASP A 82 11.25 3.22 -10.97
C ASP A 82 12.15 3.66 -9.81
N SER A 83 11.93 4.86 -9.34
CA SER A 83 12.66 5.45 -8.22
C SER A 83 11.93 6.72 -7.74
N PRO A 84 12.26 7.24 -6.56
CA PRO A 84 11.72 8.52 -6.06
C PRO A 84 12.06 9.74 -6.90
N LEU A 85 12.99 9.60 -7.86
CA LEU A 85 13.37 10.64 -8.82
C LEU A 85 12.47 10.68 -10.06
N CYS A 86 11.66 9.61 -10.24
CA CYS A 86 10.75 9.50 -11.40
C CYS A 86 9.39 10.14 -11.13
N GLN A 87 8.51 10.05 -12.13
CA GLN A 87 7.14 10.52 -12.05
C GLN A 87 6.37 9.78 -10.94
N ARG A 88 5.57 10.54 -10.20
CA ARG A 88 4.63 9.98 -9.22
C ARG A 88 3.45 9.32 -9.93
N THR A 89 3.00 8.22 -9.40
CA THR A 89 1.81 7.52 -9.92
C THR A 89 0.52 8.32 -9.78
N ARG A 90 0.49 9.29 -8.85
CA ARG A 90 -0.64 10.20 -8.62
C ARG A 90 -0.61 11.49 -9.46
N ASP A 91 0.42 11.69 -10.26
CA ASP A 91 0.44 12.74 -11.29
C ASP A 91 -0.35 12.25 -12.52
N ALA A 92 -0.86 13.18 -13.32
CA ALA A 92 -1.65 12.85 -14.50
C ALA A 92 -0.83 12.05 -15.53
N ILE A 93 -1.26 10.81 -15.79
CA ILE A 93 -0.60 9.87 -16.70
C ILE A 93 -1.53 9.58 -17.88
N TRP A 94 -0.99 9.71 -19.09
CA TRP A 94 -1.70 9.46 -20.35
C TRP A 94 -1.09 8.29 -21.13
N ASP A 95 0.18 7.99 -20.87
CA ASP A 95 0.93 6.97 -21.61
C ASP A 95 0.56 5.56 -21.12
N PRO A 96 0.03 4.70 -22.02
CA PRO A 96 -0.26 3.31 -21.70
C PRO A 96 0.95 2.51 -21.20
N ALA A 97 2.15 2.82 -21.69
CA ALA A 97 3.36 2.09 -21.26
C ALA A 97 3.71 2.39 -19.80
N ILE A 98 3.41 3.60 -19.30
CA ILE A 98 3.58 3.95 -17.89
C ILE A 98 2.59 3.18 -17.01
N LEU A 99 1.32 3.06 -17.43
CA LEU A 99 0.32 2.27 -16.74
C LEU A 99 0.73 0.78 -16.67
N GLU A 100 1.18 0.22 -17.78
CA GLU A 100 1.65 -1.17 -17.84
C GLU A 100 2.81 -1.39 -16.88
N ARG A 101 3.83 -0.53 -16.93
CA ARG A 101 5.01 -0.59 -16.06
C ARG A 101 4.67 -0.47 -14.59
N TYR A 102 3.71 0.41 -14.23
CA TYR A 102 3.18 0.48 -12.87
C TYR A 102 2.62 -0.86 -12.41
N CYS A 103 1.77 -1.46 -13.24
CA CYS A 103 1.16 -2.75 -12.91
C CYS A 103 2.20 -3.87 -12.84
N ASP A 104 3.21 -3.87 -13.72
CA ASP A 104 4.31 -4.83 -13.67
C ASP A 104 5.09 -4.74 -12.35
N HIS A 105 5.42 -3.53 -11.88
CA HIS A 105 6.11 -3.36 -10.59
C HIS A 105 5.26 -3.84 -9.40
N VAL A 106 3.96 -3.57 -9.39
CA VAL A 106 3.07 -4.09 -8.34
C VAL A 106 3.02 -5.62 -8.37
N ILE A 107 2.93 -6.22 -9.57
CA ILE A 107 2.91 -7.68 -9.77
C ILE A 107 4.24 -8.30 -9.31
N GLU A 108 5.37 -7.78 -9.80
CA GLU A 108 6.70 -8.26 -9.40
C GLU A 108 6.93 -8.12 -7.89
N GLY A 109 6.47 -7.00 -7.29
CA GLY A 109 6.48 -6.80 -5.84
C GLY A 109 5.74 -7.92 -5.10
N MET A 110 4.52 -8.25 -5.52
CA MET A 110 3.75 -9.37 -4.94
C MET A 110 4.48 -10.71 -5.05
N GLN A 111 5.11 -10.97 -6.19
CA GLN A 111 5.85 -12.22 -6.47
C GLN A 111 7.08 -12.40 -5.59
N THR A 112 7.62 -11.33 -5.01
CA THR A 112 8.71 -11.45 -4.01
C THR A 112 8.32 -12.22 -2.76
N GLY A 113 7.01 -12.33 -2.46
CA GLY A 113 6.49 -12.94 -1.24
C GLY A 113 6.75 -12.14 0.04
N ALA A 114 7.31 -10.93 -0.07
CA ALA A 114 7.73 -10.12 1.08
C ALA A 114 6.60 -9.29 1.70
N PHE A 115 5.54 -9.01 0.96
CA PHE A 115 4.49 -8.09 1.37
C PHE A 115 3.29 -8.82 1.98
N SER A 116 2.65 -8.22 2.98
CA SER A 116 1.49 -8.78 3.68
C SER A 116 0.17 -8.45 2.99
N TYR A 117 0.05 -7.29 2.36
CA TYR A 117 -1.03 -6.91 1.45
C TYR A 117 -0.58 -5.77 0.52
N VAL A 118 -1.42 -5.41 -0.46
CA VAL A 118 -1.14 -4.33 -1.43
C VAL A 118 -1.99 -3.12 -1.09
N CYS A 119 -1.34 -1.99 -0.79
CA CYS A 119 -1.97 -0.71 -0.51
C CYS A 119 -2.48 -0.07 -1.80
N HIS A 120 -3.67 0.48 -1.78
CA HIS A 120 -4.28 1.32 -2.84
C HIS A 120 -3.75 1.01 -4.26
N PRO A 121 -3.90 -0.23 -4.78
CA PRO A 121 -3.30 -0.63 -6.06
C PRO A 121 -3.85 0.11 -7.28
N ASP A 122 -4.93 0.86 -7.11
CA ASP A 122 -5.54 1.71 -8.12
C ASP A 122 -5.22 3.22 -7.94
N CYS A 123 -4.19 3.54 -7.14
CA CYS A 123 -3.80 4.93 -6.88
C CYS A 123 -3.18 5.66 -8.08
N ILE A 124 -2.87 4.94 -9.17
CA ILE A 124 -2.36 5.55 -10.40
C ILE A 124 -3.42 6.44 -11.07
N LEU A 125 -3.08 7.71 -11.30
CA LEU A 125 -3.97 8.66 -11.99
C LEU A 125 -3.83 8.53 -13.51
N PHE A 126 -4.38 7.48 -14.08
CA PHE A 126 -4.39 7.28 -15.52
C PHE A 126 -5.61 7.96 -16.17
N LEU A 127 -5.36 8.91 -17.05
CA LEU A 127 -6.37 9.72 -17.75
C LEU A 127 -6.62 9.27 -19.21
N GLY A 128 -6.04 8.14 -19.61
CA GLY A 128 -6.26 7.52 -20.91
C GLY A 128 -7.51 6.63 -20.96
N ASP A 129 -7.50 5.60 -21.82
CA ASP A 129 -8.62 4.69 -22.00
C ASP A 129 -8.94 3.90 -20.73
N ARG A 130 -10.18 4.08 -20.22
CA ARG A 130 -10.66 3.37 -19.01
C ARG A 130 -10.75 1.85 -19.19
N LYS A 131 -10.96 1.37 -20.41
CA LYS A 131 -10.94 -0.09 -20.68
C LYS A 131 -9.53 -0.65 -20.49
N LEU A 132 -8.52 0.09 -20.95
CA LEU A 132 -7.13 -0.28 -20.73
C LEU A 132 -6.77 -0.25 -19.23
N LEU A 133 -7.18 0.81 -18.49
CA LEU A 133 -7.00 0.84 -17.05
C LEU A 133 -7.60 -0.40 -16.38
N LYS A 134 -8.87 -0.72 -16.68
CA LYS A 134 -9.55 -1.90 -16.14
C LYS A 134 -8.81 -3.19 -16.50
N GLN A 135 -8.30 -3.30 -17.74
CA GLN A 135 -7.51 -4.47 -18.17
C GLN A 135 -6.21 -4.61 -17.37
N GLN A 136 -5.49 -3.52 -17.15
CA GLN A 136 -4.22 -3.54 -16.42
C GLN A 136 -4.44 -3.80 -14.90
N LEU A 137 -5.42 -3.16 -14.27
CA LEU A 137 -5.78 -3.44 -12.87
C LEU A 137 -6.24 -4.90 -12.68
N ARG A 138 -6.89 -5.51 -13.67
CA ARG A 138 -7.26 -6.94 -13.63
C ARG A 138 -6.04 -7.84 -13.48
N ARG A 139 -4.90 -7.50 -14.08
CA ARG A 139 -3.65 -8.26 -13.91
C ARG A 139 -3.22 -8.26 -12.45
N ILE A 140 -3.28 -7.09 -11.78
CA ILE A 140 -2.99 -6.97 -10.33
C ILE A 140 -3.94 -7.84 -9.51
N CYS A 141 -5.27 -7.76 -9.77
CA CYS A 141 -6.26 -8.56 -9.04
C CYS A 141 -6.01 -10.07 -9.19
N LYS A 142 -5.70 -10.54 -10.39
CA LYS A 142 -5.39 -11.96 -10.64
C LYS A 142 -4.13 -12.41 -9.92
N GLU A 143 -3.07 -11.61 -9.97
CA GLU A 143 -1.81 -11.93 -9.28
C GLU A 143 -2.00 -11.93 -7.77
N ALA A 144 -2.69 -10.93 -7.21
CA ALA A 144 -2.97 -10.86 -5.78
C ALA A 144 -3.74 -12.10 -5.30
N LYS A 145 -4.69 -12.60 -6.10
CA LYS A 145 -5.40 -13.85 -5.81
C LYS A 145 -4.47 -15.05 -5.85
N GLY A 146 -3.60 -15.13 -6.86
CA GLY A 146 -2.60 -16.21 -6.98
C GLY A 146 -1.60 -16.24 -5.83
N CYS A 147 -1.22 -15.07 -5.34
CA CYS A 147 -0.33 -14.88 -4.18
C CYS A 147 -1.04 -14.94 -2.84
N GLU A 148 -2.37 -15.11 -2.80
CA GLU A 148 -3.20 -15.05 -1.58
C GLU A 148 -2.99 -13.75 -0.77
N LEU A 149 -2.81 -12.62 -1.47
CA LEU A 149 -2.65 -11.29 -0.88
C LEU A 149 -3.98 -10.53 -0.90
N PRO A 150 -4.44 -10.00 0.24
CA PRO A 150 -5.53 -9.03 0.25
C PRO A 150 -5.15 -7.76 -0.50
N LEU A 151 -6.14 -7.13 -1.10
CA LEU A 151 -6.04 -5.83 -1.75
C LEU A 151 -6.73 -4.78 -0.88
N GLU A 152 -6.11 -3.61 -0.73
CA GLU A 152 -6.64 -2.57 0.14
C GLU A 152 -7.83 -1.84 -0.47
N ILE A 153 -8.84 -1.57 0.35
CA ILE A 153 -9.80 -0.48 0.18
C ILE A 153 -9.33 0.68 1.05
N ASN A 154 -8.80 1.72 0.43
CA ASN A 154 -8.14 2.82 1.11
C ASN A 154 -9.15 3.84 1.69
N LEU A 155 -9.23 3.93 3.01
CA LEU A 155 -10.18 4.81 3.70
C LEU A 155 -9.84 6.30 3.53
N LEU A 156 -8.56 6.66 3.41
CA LEU A 156 -8.14 8.04 3.12
C LEU A 156 -8.61 8.48 1.71
N GLY A 157 -8.55 7.58 0.73
CA GLY A 157 -9.07 7.82 -0.62
C GLY A 157 -10.56 8.11 -0.62
N ILE A 158 -11.33 7.31 0.10
CA ILE A 158 -12.78 7.51 0.30
C ILE A 158 -13.06 8.84 1.02
N HIS A 159 -12.39 9.09 2.14
CA HIS A 159 -12.56 10.31 2.94
C HIS A 159 -12.26 11.58 2.14
N LYS A 160 -11.17 11.56 1.38
CA LYS A 160 -10.72 12.69 0.58
C LYS A 160 -11.38 12.79 -0.79
N GLN A 161 -12.28 11.84 -1.13
CA GLN A 161 -12.92 11.75 -2.45
C GLN A 161 -11.88 11.79 -3.59
N LYS A 162 -10.79 11.02 -3.42
CA LYS A 162 -9.75 10.90 -4.44
C LYS A 162 -10.25 10.09 -5.63
N HIS A 163 -9.43 10.01 -6.70
CA HIS A 163 -9.70 9.15 -7.85
C HIS A 163 -9.60 7.64 -7.52
N TYR A 164 -9.14 7.30 -6.32
CA TYR A 164 -9.10 5.94 -5.79
C TYR A 164 -9.75 5.86 -4.39
N PRO A 165 -10.32 4.73 -3.98
CA PRO A 165 -10.59 3.57 -4.83
C PRO A 165 -11.63 3.89 -5.92
N CYS A 166 -11.36 3.45 -7.16
CA CYS A 166 -12.22 3.74 -8.30
C CYS A 166 -13.28 2.66 -8.55
N LYS A 167 -14.33 3.00 -9.32
CA LYS A 167 -15.42 2.08 -9.63
C LYS A 167 -14.92 0.80 -10.31
N GLU A 168 -14.04 0.93 -11.30
CA GLU A 168 -13.49 -0.20 -12.04
C GLU A 168 -12.74 -1.18 -11.13
N TYR A 169 -12.09 -0.66 -10.11
CA TYR A 169 -11.41 -1.48 -9.12
C TYR A 169 -12.38 -2.31 -8.28
N PHE A 170 -13.48 -1.71 -7.78
CA PHE A 170 -14.53 -2.47 -7.08
C PHE A 170 -15.15 -3.57 -7.93
N GLU A 171 -15.44 -3.26 -9.21
CA GLU A 171 -15.95 -4.25 -10.16
C GLU A 171 -14.97 -5.42 -10.31
N LEU A 172 -13.67 -5.15 -10.44
CA LEU A 172 -12.65 -6.17 -10.58
C LEU A 172 -12.47 -7.03 -9.33
N LEU A 173 -12.49 -6.43 -8.15
CA LEU A 173 -12.42 -7.15 -6.88
C LEU A 173 -13.55 -8.19 -6.79
N ALA A 174 -14.78 -7.81 -7.19
CA ALA A 174 -15.93 -8.72 -7.23
C ALA A 174 -15.78 -9.78 -8.32
N GLU A 175 -15.44 -9.38 -9.56
CA GLU A 175 -15.30 -10.29 -10.71
C GLU A 175 -14.20 -11.35 -10.47
N GLU A 176 -13.08 -10.99 -9.89
CA GLU A 176 -11.96 -11.91 -9.64
C GLU A 176 -12.09 -12.63 -8.27
N GLY A 177 -12.99 -12.16 -7.38
CA GLY A 177 -13.19 -12.74 -6.04
C GLY A 177 -11.98 -12.54 -5.12
N ASN A 178 -11.42 -11.33 -5.11
CA ASN A 178 -10.30 -10.98 -4.24
C ASN A 178 -10.75 -10.82 -2.79
N LYS A 179 -9.88 -11.19 -1.85
CA LYS A 179 -9.99 -10.75 -0.46
C LYS A 179 -9.60 -9.28 -0.38
N VAL A 180 -10.34 -8.50 0.40
CA VAL A 180 -10.05 -7.08 0.63
C VAL A 180 -9.82 -6.79 2.09
N ILE A 181 -9.02 -5.76 2.38
CA ILE A 181 -8.76 -5.25 3.73
C ILE A 181 -8.90 -3.74 3.74
N PHE A 182 -9.34 -3.16 4.86
CA PHE A 182 -9.34 -1.71 5.02
C PHE A 182 -7.97 -1.22 5.49
N GLY A 183 -7.44 -0.20 4.81
CA GLY A 183 -6.30 0.57 5.27
C GLY A 183 -6.72 1.99 5.64
N ALA A 184 -6.39 2.41 6.86
CA ALA A 184 -6.72 3.75 7.33
C ALA A 184 -5.92 4.83 6.59
N ASP A 185 -4.68 4.53 6.21
CA ASP A 185 -3.73 5.47 5.56
C ASP A 185 -3.70 6.81 6.33
N ALA A 186 -3.65 6.70 7.67
CA ALA A 186 -3.84 7.82 8.57
C ALA A 186 -2.51 8.57 8.80
N HIS A 187 -2.42 9.78 8.26
CA HIS A 187 -1.28 10.69 8.42
C HIS A 187 -1.42 11.64 9.62
N GLN A 188 -2.50 11.52 10.38
CA GLN A 188 -2.81 12.31 11.58
C GLN A 188 -3.65 11.47 12.53
N PRO A 189 -3.48 11.58 13.86
CA PRO A 189 -4.21 10.78 14.84
C PRO A 189 -5.74 10.83 14.67
N GLU A 190 -6.28 12.02 14.35
CA GLU A 190 -7.72 12.24 14.18
C GLU A 190 -8.32 11.50 12.99
N ARG A 191 -7.47 11.04 12.05
CA ARG A 191 -7.90 10.30 10.86
C ARG A 191 -7.88 8.80 11.03
N PHE A 192 -7.27 8.32 12.10
CA PHE A 192 -7.21 6.88 12.37
C PHE A 192 -8.61 6.28 12.63
N LEU A 193 -9.47 7.01 13.35
CA LEU A 193 -10.86 6.62 13.63
C LEU A 193 -11.84 7.37 12.71
N ASN A 194 -11.75 7.16 11.41
CA ASN A 194 -12.65 7.78 10.44
C ASN A 194 -13.89 6.91 10.19
N PHE A 195 -14.82 6.92 11.15
CA PHE A 195 -16.05 6.12 11.10
C PHE A 195 -16.92 6.38 9.86
N ASP A 196 -16.93 7.61 9.31
CA ASP A 196 -17.72 7.93 8.10
C ASP A 196 -17.13 7.27 6.86
N ALA A 197 -15.80 7.28 6.73
CA ALA A 197 -15.12 6.60 5.63
C ALA A 197 -15.26 5.08 5.74
N GLU A 198 -15.14 4.53 6.96
CA GLU A 198 -15.32 3.11 7.22
C GLU A 198 -16.74 2.65 6.90
N LYS A 199 -17.76 3.39 7.37
CA LYS A 199 -19.16 3.12 7.05
C LYS A 199 -19.40 3.09 5.54
N LYS A 200 -18.88 4.09 4.81
CA LYS A 200 -19.00 4.13 3.36
C LYS A 200 -18.27 2.98 2.68
N ALA A 201 -17.11 2.58 3.20
CA ALA A 201 -16.38 1.42 2.71
C ALA A 201 -17.16 0.12 2.92
N LEU A 202 -17.81 -0.05 4.09
CA LEU A 202 -18.68 -1.20 4.36
C LEU A 202 -19.90 -1.27 3.41
N GLU A 203 -20.53 -0.12 3.15
CA GLU A 203 -21.62 -0.04 2.14
C GLU A 203 -21.15 -0.48 0.75
N LEU A 204 -19.93 -0.10 0.34
CA LEU A 204 -19.34 -0.55 -0.93
C LEU A 204 -18.98 -2.04 -0.92
N VAL A 205 -18.44 -2.57 0.19
CA VAL A 205 -18.19 -4.00 0.36
C VAL A 205 -19.48 -4.81 0.18
N GLU A 206 -20.58 -4.37 0.81
CA GLU A 206 -21.89 -5.00 0.66
C GLU A 206 -22.44 -4.87 -0.77
N GLN A 207 -22.39 -3.66 -1.33
CA GLN A 207 -22.88 -3.39 -2.70
C GLN A 207 -22.21 -4.27 -3.76
N TYR A 208 -20.90 -4.50 -3.64
CA TYR A 208 -20.14 -5.30 -4.61
C TYR A 208 -19.95 -6.77 -4.18
N GLY A 209 -20.47 -7.18 -3.01
CA GLY A 209 -20.34 -8.54 -2.49
C GLY A 209 -18.89 -8.98 -2.24
N LEU A 210 -18.04 -8.08 -1.70
CA LEU A 210 -16.61 -8.32 -1.54
C LEU A 210 -16.30 -9.15 -0.30
N GLN A 211 -15.18 -9.86 -0.33
CA GLN A 211 -14.69 -10.68 0.78
C GLN A 211 -13.77 -9.84 1.70
N LEU A 212 -14.37 -9.10 2.63
CA LEU A 212 -13.60 -8.33 3.61
C LEU A 212 -12.96 -9.26 4.64
N VAL A 213 -11.65 -9.09 4.88
CA VAL A 213 -10.92 -9.72 5.97
C VAL A 213 -10.58 -8.68 7.05
N GLU A 214 -10.74 -9.07 8.31
CA GLU A 214 -10.45 -8.19 9.46
C GLU A 214 -8.96 -8.15 9.80
N THR A 215 -8.25 -9.20 9.47
CA THR A 215 -6.83 -9.37 9.79
C THR A 215 -6.08 -9.99 8.62
N VAL A 216 -4.78 -9.78 8.58
CA VAL A 216 -3.87 -10.37 7.61
C VAL A 216 -2.70 -11.06 8.31
N ALA A 217 -2.27 -12.19 7.77
CA ALA A 217 -1.04 -12.84 8.23
C ALA A 217 0.17 -11.98 7.85
N LEU A 218 0.95 -11.58 8.83
CA LEU A 218 2.18 -10.83 8.58
C LEU A 218 3.22 -11.76 7.92
N ARG A 219 3.65 -11.39 6.73
CA ARG A 219 4.68 -12.14 6.00
C ARG A 219 6.07 -11.73 6.48
N ARG A 220 6.89 -12.72 6.79
CA ARG A 220 8.32 -12.49 7.05
C ARG A 220 9.03 -12.25 5.71
N PHE A 221 9.98 -11.33 5.69
CA PHE A 221 10.69 -10.94 4.49
C PHE A 221 12.21 -10.92 4.69
#